data_f45501cd9e85e3c8a5a784ec18899d63
#
_entry.id   f45501cd9e85e3c8a5a784ec18899d63
#
_cell.length_a   1.000
_cell.length_b   1.000
_cell.length_c   1.000
_cell.angle_alpha   90.00
_cell.angle_beta   90.00
_cell.angle_gamma   90.00
#
_symmetry.space_group_name_H-M   'P 1'
#
loop_
_entity.id
_entity.type
_entity.pdbx_description
1 polymer ?
#
loop_
_entity_poly.entity_id
_entity_poly.type
_entity_poly.pdbx_seq_one_letter_code
_entity_poly.pdbx_strand_id
1 'polypeptide(L)'
;EVRRFAKYILVNLNSHSSLIIHLGMSGRLKFYLKKNYQKEKHDHIVIEFDKFYIVFNDPRRFGMFFKLNNKELISFFSNYGLDLLVDKINISNVLEKFKKKSISLKQALLDQSIFVGLGNIYANEALFHCRLSPLRSTNSLNREDILKLIKSCRHVLKLSLKNGGSSINDYKSPDGTLGSFQSMFHVYQKTEVILKKRSFIVKKIIQNGRSTFFSPTLQK
;
A
#
# COMPACT_ATOMS: atom_id res chain seq x y z
N GLU A 1 18.06 1.49 14.20
CA GLU A 1 16.63 1.81 14.25
C GLU A 1 15.91 1.28 13.01
N VAL A 2 14.68 0.77 13.18
CA VAL A 2 13.84 0.31 12.07
C VAL A 2 12.69 1.30 11.88
N ARG A 3 12.47 1.76 10.66
CA ARG A 3 11.38 2.68 10.27
C ARG A 3 10.63 2.15 9.06
N ARG A 4 9.44 2.67 8.85
CA ARG A 4 8.68 2.49 7.61
C ARG A 4 8.58 3.84 6.89
N PHE A 5 8.82 3.83 5.58
CA PHE A 5 8.41 4.90 4.69
C PHE A 5 7.69 4.31 3.48
N ALA A 6 6.51 4.80 3.18
CA ALA A 6 5.67 4.24 2.10
C ALA A 6 5.45 2.72 2.30
N LYS A 7 5.92 1.91 1.35
CA LYS A 7 5.92 0.44 1.38
C LYS A 7 7.32 -0.13 1.61
N TYR A 8 8.26 0.69 2.06
CA TYR A 8 9.63 0.28 2.35
C TYR A 8 9.84 0.12 3.86
N ILE A 9 10.64 -0.86 4.23
CA ILE A 9 11.25 -1.01 5.55
C ILE A 9 12.66 -0.43 5.43
N LEU A 10 12.98 0.51 6.31
CA LEU A 10 14.29 1.12 6.41
C LEU A 10 14.94 0.67 7.70
N VAL A 11 16.09 0.02 7.61
CA VAL A 11 16.90 -0.36 8.77
C VAL A 11 18.13 0.53 8.79
N ASN A 12 18.15 1.51 9.70
CA ASN A 12 19.28 2.41 9.86
C ASN A 12 20.45 1.66 10.52
N LEU A 13 21.59 1.68 9.87
CA LEU A 13 22.84 1.09 10.33
C LEU A 13 23.73 2.14 11.00
N ASN A 14 24.68 1.71 11.83
CA ASN A 14 25.61 2.62 12.52
C ASN A 14 26.61 3.31 11.57
N SER A 15 26.75 2.86 10.33
CA SER A 15 27.69 3.32 9.32
C SER A 15 27.16 4.45 8.42
N HIS A 16 26.25 5.31 8.89
CA HIS A 16 25.60 6.36 8.10
C HIS A 16 24.94 5.85 6.80
N SER A 17 24.40 4.66 6.87
CA SER A 17 23.71 4.00 5.76
C SER A 17 22.48 3.25 6.26
N SER A 18 21.58 2.93 5.34
CA SER A 18 20.37 2.20 5.63
C SER A 18 20.19 1.02 4.67
N LEU A 19 19.70 -0.10 5.20
CA LEU A 19 19.13 -1.15 4.36
C LEU A 19 17.70 -0.75 3.99
N ILE A 20 17.38 -0.89 2.71
CA ILE A 20 16.08 -0.58 2.14
C ILE A 20 15.47 -1.88 1.66
N ILE A 21 14.31 -2.23 2.20
CA ILE A 21 13.61 -3.46 1.87
C ILE A 21 12.22 -3.13 1.37
N HIS A 22 11.88 -3.62 0.19
CA HIS A 22 10.53 -3.58 -0.35
C HIS A 22 10.08 -5.01 -0.63
N LEU A 23 8.97 -5.43 -0.04
CA LEU A 23 8.53 -6.82 -0.12
C LEU A 23 7.93 -7.18 -1.50
N GLY A 24 7.64 -6.20 -2.34
CA GLY A 24 7.00 -6.45 -3.62
C GLY A 24 5.59 -7.01 -3.46
N MET A 25 5.31 -8.12 -4.12
CA MET A 25 4.01 -8.79 -4.07
C MET A 25 4.02 -10.09 -3.27
N SER A 26 5.14 -10.80 -3.25
CA SER A 26 5.29 -12.12 -2.61
C SER A 26 6.46 -12.19 -1.63
N GLY A 27 7.22 -11.11 -1.49
CA GLY A 27 8.36 -11.05 -0.58
C GLY A 27 7.94 -11.11 0.88
N ARG A 28 8.73 -11.82 1.67
CA ARG A 28 8.54 -12.01 3.12
C ARG A 28 9.87 -11.90 3.82
N LEU A 29 9.85 -11.34 5.02
CA LEU A 29 10.94 -11.49 5.99
C LEU A 29 10.54 -12.61 6.95
N LYS A 30 11.30 -13.68 6.99
CA LYS A 30 11.11 -14.82 7.88
C LYS A 30 12.14 -14.78 8.98
N PHE A 31 11.75 -15.19 10.16
CA PHE A 31 12.62 -15.30 11.32
C PHE A 31 12.84 -16.78 11.68
N TYR A 32 14.09 -17.18 11.85
CA TYR A 32 14.45 -18.53 12.24
C TYR A 32 15.50 -18.52 13.35
N LEU A 33 15.33 -19.33 14.39
CA LEU A 33 16.45 -19.69 15.25
C LEU A 33 17.46 -20.49 14.43
N LYS A 34 18.77 -20.30 14.63
CA LYS A 34 19.82 -20.94 13.81
C LYS A 34 19.64 -22.44 13.67
N LYS A 35 19.33 -23.14 14.78
CA LYS A 35 19.11 -24.59 14.79
C LYS A 35 17.91 -25.08 13.95
N ASN A 36 16.98 -24.18 13.60
CA ASN A 36 15.74 -24.53 12.92
C ASN A 36 15.74 -24.09 11.44
N TYR A 37 16.79 -23.40 10.99
CA TYR A 37 16.83 -22.90 9.62
C TYR A 37 17.23 -24.00 8.63
N GLN A 38 16.39 -24.20 7.66
CA GLN A 38 16.68 -24.99 6.46
C GLN A 38 16.39 -24.10 5.24
N LYS A 39 17.36 -24.00 4.33
CA LYS A 39 17.27 -23.16 3.14
C LYS A 39 16.12 -23.61 2.24
N GLU A 40 15.23 -22.67 1.91
CA GLU A 40 14.12 -22.89 0.99
C GLU A 40 14.45 -22.36 -0.43
N LYS A 41 13.70 -22.83 -1.42
CA LYS A 41 13.91 -22.52 -2.87
C LYS A 41 13.97 -21.02 -3.18
N HIS A 42 13.28 -20.18 -2.45
CA HIS A 42 13.13 -18.73 -2.74
C HIS A 42 13.76 -17.85 -1.68
N ASP A 43 14.67 -18.38 -0.87
CA ASP A 43 15.48 -17.64 0.09
C ASP A 43 16.62 -16.96 -0.67
N HIS A 44 16.48 -15.65 -0.92
CA HIS A 44 17.44 -14.89 -1.71
C HIS A 44 18.51 -14.21 -0.87
N ILE A 45 18.15 -13.79 0.35
CA ILE A 45 19.07 -13.13 1.28
C ILE A 45 18.88 -13.73 2.66
N VAL A 46 19.99 -14.05 3.32
CA VAL A 46 20.03 -14.50 4.71
C VAL A 46 20.91 -13.52 5.48
N ILE A 47 20.32 -12.86 6.47
CA ILE A 47 21.05 -12.01 7.41
C ILE A 47 21.27 -12.82 8.66
N GLU A 48 22.55 -13.03 8.99
CA GLU A 48 22.96 -13.79 10.16
C GLU A 48 23.14 -12.90 11.38
N PHE A 49 22.56 -13.30 12.48
CA PHE A 49 22.78 -12.78 13.83
C PHE A 49 23.31 -13.92 14.72
N ASP A 50 23.76 -13.61 15.92
CA ASP A 50 24.36 -14.60 16.82
C ASP A 50 23.48 -15.84 17.06
N LYS A 51 22.19 -15.65 17.27
CA LYS A 51 21.22 -16.69 17.64
C LYS A 51 20.16 -17.01 16.60
N PHE A 52 20.01 -16.17 15.58
CA PHE A 52 18.92 -16.28 14.61
C PHE A 52 19.32 -15.79 13.22
N TYR A 53 18.48 -16.12 12.24
CA TYR A 53 18.51 -15.60 10.88
C TYR A 53 17.26 -14.77 10.58
N ILE A 54 17.43 -13.69 9.82
CA ILE A 54 16.36 -13.04 9.08
C ILE A 54 16.54 -13.39 7.62
N VAL A 55 15.53 -14.00 7.02
CA VAL A 55 15.57 -14.50 5.65
C VAL A 55 14.59 -13.73 4.78
N PHE A 56 15.09 -13.16 3.70
CA PHE A 56 14.24 -12.57 2.67
C PHE A 56 13.90 -13.63 1.62
N ASN A 57 12.63 -14.07 1.66
CA ASN A 57 12.07 -15.05 0.76
C ASN A 57 11.09 -14.36 -0.20
N ASP A 58 11.29 -14.51 -1.52
CA ASP A 58 10.44 -13.88 -2.53
C ASP A 58 10.29 -14.75 -3.79
N PRO A 59 9.23 -15.56 -3.89
CA PRO A 59 8.99 -16.43 -5.03
C PRO A 59 8.93 -15.72 -6.39
N ARG A 60 8.39 -14.50 -6.44
CA ARG A 60 8.17 -13.75 -7.70
C ARG A 60 9.30 -12.77 -8.03
N ARG A 61 10.22 -12.54 -7.13
CA ARG A 61 11.38 -11.63 -7.31
C ARG A 61 11.01 -10.19 -7.67
N PHE A 62 9.89 -9.68 -7.14
CA PHE A 62 9.47 -8.28 -7.26
C PHE A 62 9.87 -7.43 -6.06
N GLY A 63 10.42 -8.06 -5.04
CA GLY A 63 10.97 -7.38 -3.90
C GLY A 63 12.32 -6.75 -4.21
N MET A 64 12.71 -5.82 -3.36
CA MET A 64 13.99 -5.12 -3.45
C MET A 64 14.69 -5.17 -2.10
N PHE A 65 15.99 -5.35 -2.13
CA PHE A 65 16.83 -5.35 -0.94
C PHE A 65 18.19 -4.76 -1.31
N PHE A 66 18.49 -3.57 -0.81
CA PHE A 66 19.73 -2.85 -1.13
C PHE A 66 20.14 -1.90 0.00
N LYS A 67 21.38 -1.44 -0.02
CA LYS A 67 21.95 -0.49 0.94
C LYS A 67 22.16 0.86 0.28
N LEU A 68 21.77 1.93 0.97
CA LEU A 68 22.00 3.32 0.55
C LEU A 68 22.73 4.09 1.66
N ASN A 69 23.62 5.00 1.28
CA ASN A 69 24.12 6.03 2.19
C ASN A 69 23.07 7.16 2.35
N ASN A 70 23.30 8.10 3.26
CA ASN A 70 22.34 9.16 3.56
C ASN A 70 22.02 10.05 2.36
N LYS A 71 22.99 10.36 1.49
CA LYS A 71 22.76 11.18 0.29
C LYS A 71 21.90 10.44 -0.73
N GLU A 72 22.23 9.20 -0.97
CA GLU A 72 21.47 8.30 -1.86
C GLU A 72 20.04 8.08 -1.35
N LEU A 73 19.87 7.93 -0.04
CA LEU A 73 18.55 7.75 0.59
C LEU A 73 17.65 8.98 0.36
N ILE A 74 18.18 10.18 0.57
CA ILE A 74 17.47 11.44 0.30
C ILE A 74 17.09 11.54 -1.17
N SER A 75 18.02 11.27 -2.07
CA SER A 75 17.79 11.29 -3.51
C SER A 75 16.76 10.26 -3.94
N PHE A 76 16.84 9.04 -3.41
CA PHE A 76 15.90 7.95 -3.73
C PHE A 76 14.44 8.29 -3.39
N PHE A 77 14.22 8.97 -2.27
CA PHE A 77 12.88 9.35 -1.83
C PHE A 77 12.46 10.79 -2.21
N SER A 78 13.30 11.55 -2.90
CA SER A 78 13.02 12.98 -3.21
C SER A 78 11.72 13.22 -4.00
N ASN A 79 11.32 12.27 -4.84
CA ASN A 79 10.11 12.35 -5.67
C ASN A 79 8.89 11.66 -5.06
N TYR A 80 8.99 11.17 -3.82
CA TYR A 80 7.87 10.54 -3.13
C TYR A 80 6.96 11.61 -2.50
N GLY A 81 5.65 11.35 -2.59
CA GLY A 81 4.62 12.23 -2.06
C GLY A 81 4.35 12.05 -0.57
N LEU A 82 3.17 12.46 -0.15
CA LEU A 82 2.74 12.48 1.24
C LEU A 82 2.42 11.08 1.77
N ASP A 83 2.94 10.72 2.93
CA ASP A 83 2.54 9.52 3.66
C ASP A 83 1.24 9.78 4.42
N LEU A 84 0.16 9.15 3.97
CA LEU A 84 -1.18 9.34 4.52
C LEU A 84 -1.31 8.92 5.99
N LEU A 85 -0.43 8.07 6.51
CA LEU A 85 -0.48 7.61 7.89
C LEU A 85 0.25 8.53 8.87
N VAL A 86 1.26 9.26 8.40
CA VAL A 86 2.20 10.00 9.24
C VAL A 86 2.05 11.51 9.05
N ASP A 87 1.97 11.98 7.81
CA ASP A 87 2.09 13.40 7.49
C ASP A 87 0.85 14.21 7.88
N LYS A 88 1.09 15.45 8.33
CA LYS A 88 0.05 16.47 8.37
C LYS A 88 -0.24 16.93 6.95
N ILE A 89 -1.47 16.74 6.50
CA ILE A 89 -1.84 17.01 5.11
C ILE A 89 -2.48 18.38 5.02
N ASN A 90 -1.87 19.28 4.27
CA ASN A 90 -2.47 20.53 3.88
C ASN A 90 -3.41 20.29 2.69
N ILE A 91 -4.72 20.43 2.95
CA ILE A 91 -5.77 20.16 1.95
C ILE A 91 -5.67 21.09 0.75
N SER A 92 -5.31 22.36 0.96
CA SER A 92 -5.17 23.34 -0.13
C SER A 92 -4.05 22.94 -1.10
N ASN A 93 -2.90 22.47 -0.57
CA ASN A 93 -1.79 22.00 -1.40
C ASN A 93 -2.17 20.75 -2.23
N VAL A 94 -2.94 19.83 -1.63
CA VAL A 94 -3.43 18.65 -2.35
C VAL A 94 -4.41 19.07 -3.46
N LEU A 95 -5.33 19.98 -3.15
CA LEU A 95 -6.30 20.50 -4.11
C LEU A 95 -5.61 21.18 -5.28
N GLU A 96 -4.59 22.01 -5.03
CA GLU A 96 -3.80 22.65 -6.08
C GLU A 96 -3.08 21.63 -6.98
N LYS A 97 -2.43 20.64 -6.37
CA LYS A 97 -1.80 19.54 -7.12
C LYS A 97 -2.80 18.79 -7.99
N PHE A 98 -4.01 18.55 -7.49
CA PHE A 98 -5.07 17.85 -8.22
C PHE A 98 -5.64 18.69 -9.34
N LYS A 99 -5.85 19.99 -9.12
CA LYS A 99 -6.31 20.92 -10.17
C LYS A 99 -5.35 21.01 -11.36
N LYS A 100 -4.05 20.86 -11.13
CA LYS A 100 -3.04 20.86 -12.19
C LYS A 100 -2.94 19.55 -12.98
N LYS A 101 -3.63 18.50 -12.54
CA LYS A 101 -3.62 17.18 -13.18
C LYS A 101 -5.02 16.83 -13.69
N SER A 102 -5.11 16.29 -14.91
CA SER A 102 -6.37 15.78 -15.49
C SER A 102 -6.31 14.27 -15.63
N ILE A 103 -6.11 13.58 -14.48
CA ILE A 103 -6.03 12.13 -14.40
C ILE A 103 -7.17 11.58 -13.54
N SER A 104 -7.47 10.29 -13.68
CA SER A 104 -8.51 9.67 -12.84
C SER A 104 -8.11 9.63 -11.38
N LEU A 105 -9.08 9.70 -10.46
CA LEU A 105 -8.83 9.63 -9.03
C LEU A 105 -8.07 8.39 -8.62
N LYS A 106 -8.40 7.24 -9.20
CA LYS A 106 -7.68 6.02 -8.91
C LYS A 106 -6.22 6.10 -9.34
N GLN A 107 -5.95 6.68 -10.51
CA GLN A 107 -4.58 6.88 -10.98
C GLN A 107 -3.81 7.79 -10.02
N ALA A 108 -4.42 8.89 -9.57
CA ALA A 108 -3.83 9.80 -8.60
C ALA A 108 -3.51 9.14 -7.26
N LEU A 109 -4.39 8.25 -6.76
CA LEU A 109 -4.15 7.50 -5.52
C LEU A 109 -3.03 6.48 -5.62
N LEU A 110 -2.74 5.99 -6.83
CA LEU A 110 -1.65 5.04 -7.08
C LEU A 110 -0.33 5.70 -7.47
N ASP A 111 -0.35 7.01 -7.73
CA ASP A 111 0.83 7.82 -8.04
C ASP A 111 1.60 8.11 -6.75
N GLN A 112 2.74 7.42 -6.57
CA GLN A 112 3.57 7.57 -5.37
C GLN A 112 4.23 8.96 -5.26
N SER A 113 4.18 9.80 -6.27
CA SER A 113 4.59 11.21 -6.19
C SER A 113 3.54 12.12 -5.54
N ILE A 114 2.32 11.62 -5.39
CA ILE A 114 1.21 12.35 -4.73
C ILE A 114 0.99 11.81 -3.33
N PHE A 115 0.67 10.50 -3.24
CA PHE A 115 0.45 9.80 -1.98
C PHE A 115 1.24 8.51 -1.96
N VAL A 116 1.95 8.25 -0.88
CA VAL A 116 2.71 7.02 -0.73
C VAL A 116 1.96 5.98 0.11
N GLY A 117 2.31 4.72 -0.10
CA GLY A 117 1.81 3.59 0.68
C GLY A 117 0.52 2.96 0.15
N LEU A 118 -0.31 3.69 -0.61
CA LEU A 118 -1.52 3.13 -1.20
C LEU A 118 -1.19 2.11 -2.31
N GLY A 119 -1.88 0.98 -2.26
CA GLY A 119 -1.87 -0.04 -3.30
C GLY A 119 -3.24 -0.18 -3.95
N ASN A 120 -3.33 -1.06 -4.97
CA ASN A 120 -4.55 -1.24 -5.74
C ASN A 120 -5.78 -1.59 -4.89
N ILE A 121 -5.63 -2.46 -3.91
CA ILE A 121 -6.71 -2.87 -2.99
C ILE A 121 -7.24 -1.65 -2.24
N TYR A 122 -6.35 -0.97 -1.52
CA TYR A 122 -6.72 0.14 -0.65
C TYR A 122 -7.24 1.36 -1.41
N ALA A 123 -6.77 1.60 -2.64
CA ALA A 123 -7.31 2.66 -3.50
C ALA A 123 -8.77 2.39 -3.90
N ASN A 124 -9.12 1.14 -4.27
CA ASN A 124 -10.52 0.80 -4.59
C ASN A 124 -11.42 0.92 -3.35
N GLU A 125 -11.02 0.35 -2.21
CA GLU A 125 -11.79 0.42 -0.98
C GLU A 125 -11.95 1.86 -0.47
N ALA A 126 -10.89 2.68 -0.53
CA ALA A 126 -10.95 4.08 -0.12
C ALA A 126 -11.93 4.90 -0.98
N LEU A 127 -11.89 4.72 -2.30
CA LEU A 127 -12.82 5.39 -3.21
C LEU A 127 -14.27 4.96 -2.98
N PHE A 128 -14.50 3.71 -2.64
CA PHE A 128 -15.82 3.23 -2.25
C PHE A 128 -16.30 3.89 -0.95
N HIS A 129 -15.47 3.94 0.07
CA HIS A 129 -15.84 4.53 1.37
C HIS A 129 -16.16 6.02 1.27
N CYS A 130 -15.45 6.79 0.44
CA CYS A 130 -15.76 8.22 0.23
C CYS A 130 -16.82 8.48 -0.87
N ARG A 131 -17.37 7.42 -1.49
CA ARG A 131 -18.38 7.52 -2.55
C ARG A 131 -17.94 8.28 -3.80
N LEU A 132 -16.64 8.35 -4.05
CA LEU A 132 -16.08 8.97 -5.25
C LEU A 132 -15.81 7.91 -6.33
N SER A 133 -16.18 8.24 -7.57
CA SER A 133 -15.91 7.36 -8.71
C SER A 133 -14.39 7.27 -8.97
N PRO A 134 -13.83 6.08 -9.20
CA PRO A 134 -12.43 5.91 -9.61
C PRO A 134 -12.14 6.58 -10.97
N LEU A 135 -13.15 6.83 -11.77
CA LEU A 135 -13.05 7.46 -13.09
C LEU A 135 -13.08 8.99 -13.03
N ARG A 136 -13.56 9.56 -11.93
CA ARG A 136 -13.68 11.02 -11.78
C ARG A 136 -12.31 11.68 -11.90
N SER A 137 -12.25 12.79 -12.65
CA SER A 137 -11.01 13.53 -12.86
C SER A 137 -10.59 14.30 -11.61
N THR A 138 -9.29 14.34 -11.34
CA THR A 138 -8.72 15.05 -10.19
C THR A 138 -9.06 16.54 -10.17
N ASN A 139 -9.08 17.21 -11.34
CA ASN A 139 -9.36 18.63 -11.44
C ASN A 139 -10.83 19.01 -11.16
N SER A 140 -11.75 18.02 -11.14
CA SER A 140 -13.17 18.24 -10.81
C SER A 140 -13.45 18.24 -9.30
N LEU A 141 -12.47 17.92 -8.48
CA LEU A 141 -12.66 17.83 -7.04
C LEU A 141 -12.69 19.19 -6.36
N ASN A 142 -13.58 19.33 -5.39
CA ASN A 142 -13.60 20.44 -4.46
C ASN A 142 -12.86 20.09 -3.14
N ARG A 143 -12.79 21.07 -2.24
CA ARG A 143 -12.12 20.91 -0.94
C ARG A 143 -12.74 19.80 -0.09
N GLU A 144 -14.06 19.67 -0.12
CA GLU A 144 -14.80 18.67 0.66
C GLU A 144 -14.52 17.25 0.14
N ASP A 145 -14.46 17.07 -1.18
CA ASP A 145 -14.10 15.80 -1.81
C ASP A 145 -12.71 15.36 -1.39
N ILE A 146 -11.73 16.29 -1.35
CA ILE A 146 -10.35 15.98 -0.92
C ILE A 146 -10.33 15.56 0.57
N LEU A 147 -11.08 16.26 1.42
CA LEU A 147 -11.18 15.90 2.85
C LEU A 147 -11.75 14.49 3.03
N LYS A 148 -12.87 14.17 2.34
CA LYS A 148 -13.49 12.84 2.37
C LYS A 148 -12.52 11.77 1.86
N LEU A 149 -11.83 12.04 0.76
CA LEU A 149 -10.86 11.13 0.16
C LEU A 149 -9.71 10.79 1.12
N ILE A 150 -9.07 11.81 1.69
CA ILE A 150 -7.95 11.62 2.64
C ILE A 150 -8.41 10.88 3.89
N LYS A 151 -9.57 11.26 4.46
CA LYS A 151 -10.14 10.58 5.62
C LYS A 151 -10.39 9.10 5.32
N SER A 152 -10.93 8.81 4.15
CA SER A 152 -11.23 7.44 3.70
C SER A 152 -9.95 6.62 3.49
N CYS A 153 -8.95 7.18 2.82
CA CYS A 153 -7.65 6.52 2.63
C CYS A 153 -7.00 6.18 3.98
N ARG A 154 -6.98 7.13 4.92
CA ARG A 154 -6.47 6.90 6.28
C ARG A 154 -7.25 5.82 7.02
N HIS A 155 -8.58 5.84 6.90
CA HIS A 155 -9.43 4.84 7.53
C HIS A 155 -9.10 3.43 7.04
N VAL A 156 -9.07 3.22 5.73
CA VAL A 156 -8.77 1.92 5.11
C VAL A 156 -7.38 1.42 5.48
N LEU A 157 -6.36 2.30 5.44
CA LEU A 157 -5.00 1.94 5.81
C LEU A 157 -4.89 1.53 7.29
N LYS A 158 -5.48 2.31 8.20
CA LYS A 158 -5.49 1.98 9.64
C LYS A 158 -6.22 0.69 9.93
N LEU A 159 -7.38 0.49 9.28
CA LEU A 159 -8.17 -0.72 9.44
C LEU A 159 -7.41 -1.95 8.93
N SER A 160 -6.73 -1.83 7.80
CA SER A 160 -5.87 -2.89 7.27
C SER A 160 -4.73 -3.23 8.23
N LEU A 161 -4.03 -2.24 8.77
CA LEU A 161 -2.96 -2.45 9.76
C LEU A 161 -3.48 -3.18 11.00
N LYS A 162 -4.65 -2.77 11.52
CA LYS A 162 -5.27 -3.43 12.67
C LYS A 162 -5.60 -4.91 12.42
N ASN A 163 -5.88 -5.27 11.17
CA ASN A 163 -6.24 -6.63 10.77
C ASN A 163 -5.07 -7.42 10.14
N GLY A 164 -3.83 -7.02 10.37
CA GLY A 164 -2.64 -7.72 9.88
C GLY A 164 -2.45 -7.69 8.36
N GLY A 165 -3.11 -6.74 7.65
CA GLY A 165 -3.02 -6.62 6.20
C GLY A 165 -3.97 -7.55 5.43
N SER A 166 -3.78 -7.60 4.11
CA SER A 166 -4.58 -8.44 3.19
C SER A 166 -3.75 -9.60 2.68
N SER A 167 -4.12 -10.82 3.03
CA SER A 167 -3.54 -12.06 2.51
C SER A 167 -4.45 -12.64 1.44
N ILE A 168 -4.29 -12.17 0.19
CA ILE A 168 -5.13 -12.67 -0.93
C ILE A 168 -4.50 -13.90 -1.55
N ASN A 169 -3.20 -13.83 -1.89
CA ASN A 169 -2.48 -14.95 -2.52
C ASN A 169 -1.19 -15.29 -1.76
N ASP A 170 -0.26 -14.35 -1.67
CA ASP A 170 1.14 -14.65 -1.33
C ASP A 170 1.58 -14.10 0.03
N TYR A 171 0.90 -13.05 0.54
CA TYR A 171 1.31 -12.38 1.77
C TYR A 171 1.02 -13.23 3.01
N LYS A 172 2.05 -13.37 3.85
CA LYS A 172 1.96 -13.88 5.23
C LYS A 172 2.84 -13.02 6.13
N SER A 173 2.45 -12.88 7.39
CA SER A 173 3.28 -12.24 8.41
C SER A 173 4.58 -13.02 8.63
N PRO A 174 5.62 -12.44 9.29
CA PRO A 174 6.87 -13.14 9.59
C PRO A 174 6.71 -14.44 10.38
N ASP A 175 5.67 -14.53 11.19
CA ASP A 175 5.27 -15.73 11.95
C ASP A 175 4.39 -16.71 11.15
N GLY A 176 4.12 -16.42 9.87
CA GLY A 176 3.31 -17.25 8.98
C GLY A 176 1.80 -17.02 9.08
N THR A 177 1.33 -16.14 9.98
CA THR A 177 -0.10 -15.82 10.12
C THR A 177 -0.63 -15.06 8.90
N LEU A 178 -1.91 -15.27 8.58
CA LEU A 178 -2.59 -14.58 7.50
C LEU A 178 -3.26 -13.30 8.02
N GLY A 179 -3.13 -12.22 7.27
CA GLY A 179 -3.95 -11.04 7.52
C GLY A 179 -5.43 -11.35 7.24
N SER A 180 -6.34 -10.63 7.88
CA SER A 180 -7.78 -10.84 7.78
C SER A 180 -8.53 -9.70 7.07
N PHE A 181 -7.84 -8.66 6.62
CA PHE A 181 -8.50 -7.49 6.02
C PHE A 181 -9.29 -7.80 4.74
N GLN A 182 -8.95 -8.87 4.01
CA GLN A 182 -9.70 -9.31 2.81
C GLN A 182 -11.16 -9.67 3.12
N SER A 183 -11.49 -10.11 4.33
CA SER A 183 -12.87 -10.37 4.74
C SER A 183 -13.72 -9.10 4.85
N MET A 184 -13.08 -7.94 4.94
CA MET A 184 -13.71 -6.62 5.10
C MET A 184 -13.83 -5.84 3.78
N PHE A 185 -13.45 -6.43 2.65
CA PHE A 185 -13.58 -5.77 1.35
C PHE A 185 -15.03 -5.53 0.98
N HIS A 186 -15.32 -4.31 0.52
CA HIS A 186 -16.63 -3.92 0.04
C HIS A 186 -16.75 -4.09 -1.48
N VAL A 187 -15.71 -3.71 -2.22
CA VAL A 187 -15.74 -3.75 -3.69
C VAL A 187 -14.61 -4.53 -4.32
N TYR A 188 -13.45 -4.66 -3.68
CA TYR A 188 -12.32 -5.34 -4.29
C TYR A 188 -12.60 -6.83 -4.50
N GLN A 189 -12.55 -7.28 -5.76
CA GLN A 189 -12.91 -8.66 -6.18
C GLN A 189 -14.34 -9.10 -5.83
N LYS A 190 -15.26 -8.14 -5.63
CA LYS A 190 -16.69 -8.41 -5.45
C LYS A 190 -17.45 -8.18 -6.74
N THR A 191 -18.60 -8.83 -6.88
CA THR A 191 -19.60 -8.61 -7.94
C THR A 191 -20.74 -7.71 -7.48
N GLU A 192 -20.96 -7.67 -6.16
CA GLU A 192 -21.97 -6.85 -5.52
C GLU A 192 -21.50 -6.38 -4.14
N VAL A 193 -22.13 -5.33 -3.63
CA VAL A 193 -21.98 -4.86 -2.24
C VAL A 193 -23.35 -4.68 -1.61
N ILE A 194 -23.52 -5.22 -0.40
CA ILE A 194 -24.78 -5.13 0.35
C ILE A 194 -24.68 -4.00 1.37
N LEU A 195 -25.57 -3.01 1.26
CA LEU A 195 -25.70 -1.91 2.22
C LEU A 195 -27.16 -1.75 2.63
N LYS A 196 -27.40 -1.68 3.95
CA LYS A 196 -28.77 -1.52 4.49
C LYS A 196 -29.78 -2.51 3.88
N LYS A 197 -29.40 -3.77 3.74
CA LYS A 197 -30.20 -4.85 3.13
C LYS A 197 -30.51 -4.66 1.63
N ARG A 198 -29.81 -3.78 0.92
CA ARG A 198 -29.92 -3.59 -0.53
C ARG A 198 -28.62 -4.00 -1.20
N SER A 199 -28.72 -4.73 -2.29
CA SER A 199 -27.57 -5.09 -3.12
C SER A 199 -27.33 -4.05 -4.21
N PHE A 200 -26.06 -3.75 -4.44
CA PHE A 200 -25.62 -2.81 -5.49
C PHE A 200 -24.50 -3.50 -6.30
N ILE A 201 -24.63 -3.43 -7.62
CA ILE A 201 -23.68 -4.03 -8.54
C ILE A 201 -22.29 -3.37 -8.38
N VAL A 202 -21.26 -4.19 -8.36
CA VAL A 202 -19.86 -3.78 -8.46
C VAL A 202 -19.36 -4.12 -9.87
N LYS A 203 -18.90 -3.10 -10.60
CA LYS A 203 -18.27 -3.28 -11.92
C LYS A 203 -16.77 -3.42 -11.78
N LYS A 204 -16.20 -4.29 -12.63
CA LYS A 204 -14.76 -4.42 -12.84
C LYS A 204 -14.40 -3.79 -14.18
N ILE A 205 -13.43 -2.89 -14.19
CA ILE A 205 -12.81 -2.33 -15.40
C ILE A 205 -11.29 -2.39 -15.27
N ILE A 206 -10.57 -2.12 -16.35
CA ILE A 206 -9.12 -1.99 -16.35
C ILE A 206 -8.75 -0.51 -16.49
N GLN A 207 -7.96 0.02 -15.56
CA GLN A 207 -7.37 1.36 -15.64
C GLN A 207 -5.85 1.24 -15.46
N ASN A 208 -5.10 1.72 -16.44
CA ASN A 208 -3.62 1.70 -16.45
C ASN A 208 -3.05 0.31 -16.08
N GLY A 209 -3.56 -0.74 -16.75
CA GLY A 209 -3.14 -2.12 -16.57
C GLY A 209 -3.57 -2.78 -15.25
N ARG A 210 -4.39 -2.11 -14.43
CA ARG A 210 -4.83 -2.63 -13.12
C ARG A 210 -6.35 -2.73 -13.02
N SER A 211 -6.82 -3.81 -12.41
CA SER A 211 -8.25 -3.99 -12.14
C SER A 211 -8.77 -2.92 -11.18
N THR A 212 -9.89 -2.31 -11.55
CA THR A 212 -10.64 -1.33 -10.76
C THR A 212 -12.01 -1.90 -10.48
N PHE A 213 -12.39 -1.90 -9.22
CA PHE A 213 -13.69 -2.37 -8.74
C PHE A 213 -14.44 -1.21 -8.10
N PHE A 214 -15.67 -0.95 -8.53
CA PHE A 214 -16.48 0.14 -8.00
C PHE A 214 -17.96 -0.09 -8.25
N SER A 215 -18.82 0.53 -7.46
CA SER A 215 -20.27 0.55 -7.70
C SER A 215 -20.68 1.85 -8.36
N PRO A 216 -21.08 1.86 -9.65
CA PRO A 216 -21.47 3.08 -10.35
C PRO A 216 -22.69 3.78 -9.73
N THR A 217 -23.55 3.02 -9.06
CA THR A 217 -24.74 3.58 -8.38
C THR A 217 -24.37 4.34 -7.12
N LEU A 218 -23.31 3.90 -6.41
CA LEU A 218 -22.92 4.45 -5.11
C LEU A 218 -21.76 5.45 -5.19
N GLN A 219 -20.98 5.42 -6.25
CA GLN A 219 -19.77 6.24 -6.43
C GLN A 219 -19.94 7.17 -7.62
N LYS A 220 -19.89 8.49 -7.38
CA LYS A 220 -20.09 9.54 -8.38
C LYS A 220 -18.84 10.40 -8.58
#